data_e6e1c4d358241c2282f89d967053e77f
#
_entry.id   e6e1c4d358241c2282f89d967053e77f
#
_cell.length_a   1.000
_cell.length_b   1.000
_cell.length_c   1.000
_cell.angle_alpha   90.00
_cell.angle_beta   90.00
_cell.angle_gamma   90.00
#
_symmetry.space_group_name_H-M   'P 1'
#
loop_
_entity.id
_entity.type
_entity.pdbx_description
1 polymer ?
#
loop_
_entity_poly.entity_id
_entity_poly.type
_entity_poly.pdbx_seq_one_letter_code
_entity_poly.pdbx_strand_id
1 'polypeptide(L)'
;MAVSDPIADMLTRIRNAVLVRHDSVLVPSSKMKLAIAKILKEEGFINDYEVVKEKTFRAIKIHLKYIDKNQPVLSRLERVSKPGLRVYAEHDEIPRIAAGLGVAILSTSKGVMTGQQAWRLKIGGELLCYVL
;
A
#
# COMPACT_ATOMS: atom_id res chain seq x y z
N MET A 1 23.94 -1.31 -11.55
CA MET A 1 23.05 -0.38 -10.83
C MET A 1 21.80 -1.12 -10.38
N ALA A 2 21.49 -1.01 -9.14
CA ALA A 2 20.29 -1.66 -8.59
C ALA A 2 19.03 -0.95 -9.13
N VAL A 3 18.05 -1.75 -9.54
CA VAL A 3 16.75 -1.21 -9.93
C VAL A 3 15.99 -0.85 -8.66
N SER A 4 15.60 0.40 -8.53
CA SER A 4 14.86 0.84 -7.35
C SER A 4 13.38 0.47 -7.48
N ASP A 5 12.80 0.09 -6.35
CA ASP A 5 11.36 -0.18 -6.25
C ASP A 5 10.80 0.67 -5.11
N PRO A 6 10.32 1.88 -5.42
CA PRO A 6 9.82 2.80 -4.40
C PRO A 6 8.64 2.24 -3.61
N ILE A 7 7.79 1.42 -4.24
CA ILE A 7 6.65 0.81 -3.55
C ILE A 7 7.15 -0.23 -2.56
N ALA A 8 8.09 -1.09 -2.96
CA ALA A 8 8.68 -2.08 -2.07
C ALA A 8 9.37 -1.40 -0.88
N ASP A 9 10.06 -0.29 -1.13
CA ASP A 9 10.70 0.49 -0.08
C ASP A 9 9.65 1.03 0.92
N MET A 10 8.55 1.58 0.42
CA MET A 10 7.45 2.05 1.26
C MET A 10 6.90 0.92 2.15
N LEU A 11 6.60 -0.23 1.54
CA LEU A 11 6.07 -1.38 2.28
C LEU A 11 7.05 -1.88 3.33
N THR A 12 8.34 -1.90 3.01
CA THR A 12 9.40 -2.32 3.94
C THR A 12 9.50 -1.36 5.11
N ARG A 13 9.45 -0.04 4.87
CA ARG A 13 9.49 0.96 5.93
C ARG A 13 8.31 0.81 6.87
N ILE A 14 7.11 0.61 6.33
CA ILE A 14 5.91 0.38 7.14
C ILE A 14 6.04 -0.91 7.95
N ARG A 15 6.48 -1.98 7.31
CA ARG A 15 6.66 -3.29 7.95
C ARG A 15 7.64 -3.21 9.13
N ASN A 16 8.77 -2.55 8.91
CA ASN A 16 9.79 -2.40 9.95
C ASN A 16 9.29 -1.54 11.11
N ALA A 17 8.57 -0.46 10.82
CA ALA A 17 8.00 0.41 11.85
C ALA A 17 6.96 -0.35 12.70
N VAL A 18 6.16 -1.20 12.07
CA VAL A 18 5.18 -2.03 12.77
C VAL A 18 5.87 -3.05 13.68
N LEU A 19 6.98 -3.65 13.21
CA LEU A 19 7.72 -4.63 14.00
C LEU A 19 8.22 -4.04 15.33
N VAL A 20 8.65 -2.80 15.32
CA VAL A 20 9.16 -2.12 16.53
C VAL A 20 8.09 -1.26 17.22
N ARG A 21 6.85 -1.34 16.78
CA ARG A 21 5.69 -0.64 17.36
C ARG A 21 5.84 0.88 17.38
N HIS A 22 6.37 1.45 16.31
CA HIS A 22 6.39 2.90 16.15
C HIS A 22 4.99 3.44 15.92
N ASP A 23 4.72 4.66 16.36
CA ASP A 23 3.42 5.32 16.15
C ASP A 23 3.27 5.80 14.71
N SER A 24 4.37 6.15 14.07
CA SER A 24 4.36 6.67 12.71
C SER A 24 5.64 6.31 11.98
N VAL A 25 5.59 6.46 10.65
CA VAL A 25 6.75 6.22 9.78
C VAL A 25 6.75 7.24 8.66
N LEU A 26 7.94 7.67 8.24
CA LEU A 26 8.12 8.59 7.13
C LEU A 26 8.55 7.83 5.89
N VAL A 27 7.89 8.10 4.76
CA VAL A 27 8.31 7.57 3.46
C VAL A 27 8.40 8.72 2.47
N PRO A 28 9.36 8.68 1.52
CA PRO A 28 9.41 9.71 0.48
C PRO A 28 8.10 9.78 -0.29
N SER A 29 7.64 10.99 -0.60
CA SER A 29 6.33 11.19 -1.23
C SER A 29 6.38 10.95 -2.74
N SER A 30 5.31 10.38 -3.28
CA SER A 30 5.02 10.34 -4.71
C SER A 30 3.52 10.20 -4.89
N LYS A 31 3.03 10.49 -6.08
CA LYS A 31 1.59 10.36 -6.38
C LYS A 31 1.09 8.95 -6.11
N MET A 32 1.85 7.94 -6.52
CA MET A 32 1.46 6.55 -6.33
C MET A 32 1.46 6.15 -4.86
N LYS A 33 2.48 6.56 -4.10
CA LYS A 33 2.55 6.26 -2.68
C LYS A 33 1.44 6.96 -1.90
N LEU A 34 1.07 8.19 -2.28
CA LEU A 34 -0.05 8.89 -1.68
C LEU A 34 -1.36 8.16 -1.94
N ALA A 35 -1.55 7.65 -3.16
CA ALA A 35 -2.74 6.87 -3.50
C ALA A 35 -2.82 5.58 -2.67
N ILE A 36 -1.69 4.91 -2.47
CA ILE A 36 -1.63 3.71 -1.63
C ILE A 36 -1.97 4.06 -0.17
N ALA A 37 -1.38 5.13 0.35
CA ALA A 37 -1.66 5.56 1.73
C ALA A 37 -3.15 5.90 1.92
N LYS A 38 -3.76 6.54 0.94
CA LYS A 38 -5.19 6.85 0.96
C LYS A 38 -6.03 5.57 1.05
N ILE A 39 -5.69 4.55 0.27
CA ILE A 39 -6.38 3.26 0.31
C ILE A 39 -6.21 2.60 1.67
N LEU A 40 -5.00 2.60 2.22
CA LEU A 40 -4.74 2.03 3.54
C LEU A 40 -5.59 2.69 4.62
N LYS A 41 -5.77 4.01 4.53
CA LYS A 41 -6.62 4.75 5.46
C LYS A 41 -8.09 4.41 5.27
N GLU A 42 -8.57 4.42 4.02
CA GLU A 42 -9.98 4.13 3.71
C GLU A 42 -10.38 2.72 4.10
N GLU A 43 -9.46 1.77 3.97
CA GLU A 43 -9.70 0.37 4.34
C GLU A 43 -9.46 0.10 5.82
N GLY A 44 -9.06 1.11 6.58
CA GLY A 44 -8.91 0.99 8.03
C GLY A 44 -7.63 0.35 8.50
N PHE A 45 -6.60 0.25 7.65
CA PHE A 45 -5.32 -0.34 8.02
C PHE A 45 -4.40 0.62 8.76
N ILE A 46 -4.57 1.93 8.54
CA ILE A 46 -3.81 2.97 9.23
C ILE A 46 -4.77 4.01 9.79
N ASN A 47 -4.32 4.79 10.77
CA ASN A 47 -5.13 5.84 11.36
C ASN A 47 -5.26 7.04 10.43
N ASP A 48 -4.14 7.49 9.86
CA ASP A 48 -4.12 8.67 9.01
C ASP A 48 -2.79 8.77 8.30
N TYR A 49 -2.70 9.70 7.37
CA TYR A 49 -1.44 10.06 6.72
C TYR A 49 -1.45 11.55 6.41
N GLU A 50 -0.28 12.14 6.32
CA GLU A 50 -0.13 13.55 5.97
C GLU A 50 1.15 13.76 5.18
N VAL A 51 1.15 14.78 4.33
CA VAL A 51 2.36 15.16 3.61
C VAL A 51 3.10 16.19 4.45
N VAL A 52 4.35 15.88 4.78
CA VAL A 52 5.19 16.79 5.54
C VAL A 52 6.35 17.24 4.66
N LYS A 53 6.77 18.48 4.83
CA LYS A 53 7.88 19.03 4.06
C LYS A 53 9.16 18.89 4.87
N GLU A 54 10.03 18.03 4.39
CA GLU A 54 11.39 17.93 4.91
C GLU A 54 12.27 18.96 4.17
N LYS A 55 13.52 19.10 4.59
CA LYS A 55 14.43 20.16 4.13
C LYS A 55 14.47 20.31 2.60
N THR A 56 14.56 19.21 1.87
CA THR A 56 14.72 19.23 0.41
C THR A 56 13.70 18.37 -0.33
N PHE A 57 12.86 17.63 0.37
CA PHE A 57 11.89 16.73 -0.24
C PHE A 57 10.60 16.68 0.58
N ARG A 58 9.55 16.17 -0.05
CA ARG A 58 8.29 15.91 0.65
C ARG A 58 8.25 14.45 1.08
N ALA A 59 7.72 14.22 2.27
CA ALA A 59 7.54 12.88 2.80
C ALA A 59 6.09 12.67 3.20
N ILE A 60 5.66 11.42 3.21
CA ILE A 60 4.36 11.04 3.75
C ILE A 60 4.60 10.51 5.16
N LYS A 61 3.95 11.13 6.14
CA LYS A 61 3.96 10.63 7.51
C LYS A 61 2.74 9.75 7.69
N ILE A 62 2.96 8.47 7.89
CA ILE A 62 1.89 7.49 8.03
C ILE A 62 1.72 7.19 9.52
N HIS A 63 0.52 7.44 10.03
CA HIS A 63 0.17 7.16 11.42
C HIS A 63 -0.36 5.74 11.53
N LEU A 64 0.41 4.86 12.13
CA LEU A 64 0.10 3.45 12.22
C LEU A 64 -1.02 3.19 13.22
N LYS A 65 -1.73 2.09 13.02
CA LYS A 65 -2.89 1.74 13.81
C LYS A 65 -2.67 0.43 14.55
N TYR A 66 -3.01 0.43 15.83
CA TYR A 66 -2.89 -0.76 16.69
C TYR A 66 -4.24 -1.00 17.39
N ILE A 67 -4.62 -2.26 17.53
CA ILE A 67 -5.85 -2.62 18.24
C ILE A 67 -5.65 -2.41 19.74
N ASP A 68 -4.55 -2.93 20.24
CA ASP A 68 -4.06 -2.66 21.59
C ASP A 68 -2.62 -2.20 21.46
N LYS A 69 -1.96 -1.88 22.55
CA LYS A 69 -0.58 -1.40 22.51
C LYS A 69 0.39 -2.35 21.77
N ASN A 70 -0.01 -3.62 21.62
CA ASN A 70 0.90 -4.65 21.12
C ASN A 70 0.43 -5.32 19.83
N GLN A 71 -0.77 -5.03 19.32
CA GLN A 71 -1.29 -5.74 18.16
C GLN A 71 -1.58 -4.79 17.00
N PRO A 72 -0.73 -4.80 15.96
CA PRO A 72 -0.95 -3.95 14.79
C PRO A 72 -2.15 -4.42 13.97
N VAL A 73 -2.83 -3.47 13.35
CA VAL A 73 -3.90 -3.77 12.40
C VAL A 73 -3.31 -4.33 11.12
N LEU A 74 -2.19 -3.75 10.67
CA LEU A 74 -1.45 -4.27 9.51
C LEU A 74 -0.68 -5.52 9.92
N SER A 75 -1.03 -6.67 9.35
CA SER A 75 -0.35 -7.93 9.64
C SER A 75 0.54 -8.38 8.49
N ARG A 76 0.23 -7.99 7.25
CA ARG A 76 1.01 -8.42 6.09
C ARG A 76 0.97 -7.36 4.99
N LEU A 77 2.14 -7.06 4.44
CA LEU A 77 2.32 -6.18 3.29
C LEU A 77 3.20 -6.92 2.30
N GLU A 78 2.66 -7.27 1.15
CA GLU A 78 3.37 -8.10 0.17
C GLU A 78 3.42 -7.42 -1.19
N ARG A 79 4.64 -7.19 -1.69
CA ARG A 79 4.85 -6.64 -3.03
C ARG A 79 4.59 -7.73 -4.06
N VAL A 80 3.76 -7.45 -5.06
CA VAL A 80 3.44 -8.42 -6.12
C VAL A 80 4.20 -8.09 -7.39
N SER A 81 3.87 -6.96 -8.04
CA SER A 81 4.55 -6.52 -9.24
C SER A 81 5.90 -5.90 -8.89
N LYS A 82 6.93 -6.17 -9.67
CA LYS A 82 8.29 -5.67 -9.44
C LYS A 82 8.82 -5.05 -10.73
N PRO A 83 9.80 -4.13 -10.65
CA PRO A 83 10.32 -3.50 -11.87
C PRO A 83 10.80 -4.48 -12.93
N GLY A 84 11.39 -5.60 -12.53
CA GLY A 84 11.86 -6.64 -13.45
C GLY A 84 10.84 -7.70 -13.79
N LEU A 85 9.67 -7.68 -13.14
CA LEU A 85 8.63 -8.69 -13.34
C LEU A 85 7.27 -8.08 -13.02
N ARG A 86 6.65 -7.46 -14.02
CA ARG A 86 5.34 -6.84 -13.85
C ARG A 86 4.25 -7.90 -13.87
N VAL A 87 3.27 -7.76 -12.98
CA VAL A 87 2.15 -8.69 -12.84
C VAL A 87 0.85 -7.91 -13.11
N TYR A 88 0.08 -8.39 -14.09
CA TYR A 88 -1.19 -7.78 -14.48
C TYR A 88 -2.34 -8.76 -14.27
N ALA A 89 -3.52 -8.23 -14.05
CA ALA A 89 -4.73 -9.05 -13.92
C ALA A 89 -5.90 -8.38 -14.61
N GLU A 90 -6.72 -9.19 -15.30
CA GLU A 90 -8.02 -8.75 -15.81
C GLU A 90 -8.97 -8.59 -14.61
N HIS A 91 -10.06 -7.86 -14.80
CA HIS A 91 -10.99 -7.59 -13.69
C HIS A 91 -11.55 -8.87 -13.05
N ASP A 92 -11.73 -9.93 -13.82
CA ASP A 92 -12.25 -11.21 -13.34
C ASP A 92 -11.18 -12.15 -12.80
N GLU A 93 -9.91 -11.76 -12.91
CA GLU A 93 -8.75 -12.54 -12.45
C GLU A 93 -8.13 -11.97 -11.17
N ILE A 94 -8.68 -10.88 -10.64
CA ILE A 94 -8.12 -10.25 -9.43
C ILE A 94 -8.32 -11.17 -8.24
N PRO A 95 -7.25 -11.57 -7.54
CA PRO A 95 -7.38 -12.50 -6.43
C PRO A 95 -8.06 -11.87 -5.22
N ARG A 96 -8.79 -12.71 -4.48
CA ARG A 96 -9.31 -12.32 -3.18
C ARG A 96 -8.26 -12.66 -2.14
N ILE A 97 -7.92 -11.68 -1.31
CA ILE A 97 -6.88 -11.83 -0.30
C ILE A 97 -7.51 -12.23 1.03
N ALA A 98 -7.06 -13.37 1.58
CA ALA A 98 -7.52 -13.86 2.88
C ALA A 98 -9.05 -13.90 2.98
N ALA A 99 -9.72 -14.46 1.96
CA ALA A 99 -11.19 -14.60 1.90
C ALA A 99 -11.92 -13.27 2.08
N GLY A 100 -11.35 -12.19 1.55
CA GLY A 100 -11.95 -10.86 1.61
C GLY A 100 -11.54 -10.02 2.80
N LEU A 101 -10.72 -10.54 3.71
CA LEU A 101 -10.20 -9.76 4.84
C LEU A 101 -9.05 -8.85 4.44
N GLY A 102 -8.34 -9.22 3.38
CA GLY A 102 -7.25 -8.41 2.85
C GLY A 102 -7.66 -7.67 1.59
N VAL A 103 -6.73 -6.87 1.07
CA VAL A 103 -6.98 -5.99 -0.07
C VAL A 103 -5.85 -6.13 -1.07
N ALA A 104 -6.21 -6.31 -2.35
CA ALA A 104 -5.26 -6.15 -3.45
C ALA A 104 -5.31 -4.70 -3.92
N ILE A 105 -4.15 -4.10 -4.17
CA ILE A 105 -4.07 -2.72 -4.68
C ILE A 105 -3.53 -2.79 -6.11
N LEU A 106 -4.27 -2.16 -7.02
CA LEU A 106 -3.95 -2.18 -8.45
C LEU A 106 -3.73 -0.76 -8.98
N SER A 107 -2.86 -0.67 -9.98
CA SER A 107 -2.73 0.53 -10.80
C SER A 107 -3.51 0.29 -12.09
N THR A 108 -4.54 1.09 -12.34
CA THR A 108 -5.42 0.95 -13.50
C THR A 108 -5.40 2.22 -14.34
N SER A 109 -6.05 2.17 -15.50
CA SER A 109 -6.20 3.35 -16.35
C SER A 109 -6.98 4.49 -15.67
N LYS A 110 -7.75 4.16 -14.64
CA LYS A 110 -8.54 5.15 -13.88
C LYS A 110 -7.90 5.47 -12.52
N GLY A 111 -6.65 5.08 -12.32
CA GLY A 111 -5.91 5.39 -11.11
C GLY A 111 -5.61 4.16 -10.26
N VAL A 112 -5.01 4.40 -9.11
CA VAL A 112 -4.71 3.36 -8.13
C VAL A 112 -5.97 3.07 -7.31
N MET A 113 -6.34 1.80 -7.20
CA MET A 113 -7.57 1.41 -6.52
C MET A 113 -7.46 0.01 -5.94
N THR A 114 -8.45 -0.37 -5.15
CA THR A 114 -8.54 -1.73 -4.61
C THR A 114 -9.04 -2.69 -5.68
N GLY A 115 -8.77 -3.99 -5.48
CA GLY A 115 -9.28 -5.03 -6.37
C GLY A 115 -10.81 -5.03 -6.45
N GLN A 116 -11.49 -4.75 -5.34
CA GLN A 116 -12.94 -4.69 -5.31
C GLN A 116 -13.47 -3.55 -6.17
N GLN A 117 -12.84 -2.37 -6.10
CA GLN A 117 -13.22 -1.23 -6.93
C GLN A 117 -12.97 -1.51 -8.41
N ALA A 118 -11.84 -2.12 -8.74
CA ALA A 118 -11.53 -2.49 -10.12
C ALA A 118 -12.52 -3.51 -10.67
N TRP A 119 -12.91 -4.47 -9.85
CA TRP A 119 -13.91 -5.47 -10.23
C TRP A 119 -15.26 -4.81 -10.53
N ARG A 120 -15.69 -3.87 -9.69
CA ARG A 120 -16.95 -3.15 -9.90
C ARG A 120 -16.93 -2.34 -11.18
N LEU A 121 -15.79 -1.74 -11.51
CA LEU A 121 -15.65 -0.94 -12.72
C LEU A 121 -15.33 -1.80 -13.95
N LYS A 122 -15.13 -3.10 -13.76
CA LYS A 122 -14.80 -4.07 -14.81
C LYS A 122 -13.54 -3.68 -15.57
N ILE A 123 -12.54 -3.23 -14.84
CA ILE A 123 -11.22 -2.88 -15.40
C ILE A 123 -10.14 -3.69 -14.72
N GLY A 124 -9.13 -4.08 -15.48
CA GLY A 124 -7.94 -4.73 -14.94
C GLY A 124 -6.81 -3.74 -14.75
N GLY A 125 -5.68 -4.21 -14.29
CA GLY A 125 -4.51 -3.37 -14.12
C GLY A 125 -3.32 -4.14 -13.57
N GLU A 126 -2.31 -3.39 -13.18
CA GLU A 126 -1.10 -3.94 -12.59
C GLU A 126 -1.34 -4.20 -11.09
N LEU A 127 -1.09 -5.43 -10.67
CA LEU A 127 -1.18 -5.80 -9.25
C LEU A 127 0.06 -5.27 -8.52
N LEU A 128 -0.13 -4.21 -7.74
CA LEU A 128 0.98 -3.57 -7.02
C LEU A 128 1.38 -4.35 -5.78
N CYS A 129 0.41 -4.62 -4.92
CA CYS A 129 0.69 -5.28 -3.64
C CYS A 129 -0.59 -5.87 -3.04
N TYR A 130 -0.39 -6.71 -2.04
CA TYR A 130 -1.46 -7.24 -1.19
C TYR A 130 -1.27 -6.73 0.22
N VAL A 131 -2.37 -6.38 0.88
CA VAL A 131 -2.38 -5.87 2.24
C VAL A 131 -3.37 -6.67 3.07
N LEU A 132 -2.94 -7.09 4.24
CA LEU A 132 -3.78 -7.84 5.17
C LEU A 132 -3.57 -7.33 6.59
#